data_1659fcdda87bc438fe150102e17accf3
#
_entry.id   1659fcdda87bc438fe150102e17accf3
#
_cell.length_a   1.000
_cell.length_b   1.000
_cell.length_c   1.000
_cell.angle_alpha   90.00
_cell.angle_beta   90.00
_cell.angle_gamma   90.00
#
_symmetry.space_group_name_H-M   'P 1'
#
loop_
_entity.id
_entity.type
_entity.pdbx_description
1 polymer ?
#
loop_
_entity_poly.entity_id
_entity_poly.type
_entity_poly.pdbx_seq_one_letter_code
_entity_poly.pdbx_strand_id
1 'polypeptide(L)'
;MSARHSDAPQRVVAAAAEMLATYGLNASSVREVAKRAQAPFGSTYHHFPGGKQQVLAEATTLAGTKVDALLDTCLQGAAPDGLSLFLAAWRERLIRSAFHVGCPVLAAAVEEPIDDAPDDARRAAAEVFARWEARLTEALSRGGRSPEQANGMATMIIASIEGAVAMSRATRDIGPFDRVAAQLVSLVADR
;
A
#
# COMPACT_ATOMS: atom_id res chain seq x y z
N MET A 1 -31.23 -13.03 -7.34
CA MET A 1 -30.88 -11.70 -6.76
C MET A 1 -29.95 -11.79 -5.53
N SER A 2 -29.44 -12.97 -5.15
CA SER A 2 -28.69 -13.18 -3.87
C SER A 2 -27.19 -12.87 -3.91
N ALA A 3 -26.50 -13.05 -5.03
CA ALA A 3 -25.04 -12.91 -5.10
C ALA A 3 -24.51 -11.45 -4.92
N ARG A 4 -25.27 -10.44 -5.33
CA ARG A 4 -24.82 -9.03 -5.20
C ARG A 4 -24.86 -8.50 -3.75
N HIS A 5 -25.58 -9.14 -2.85
CA HIS A 5 -25.64 -8.74 -1.43
C HIS A 5 -24.48 -9.32 -0.61
N SER A 6 -23.97 -10.52 -0.98
CA SER A 6 -22.87 -11.17 -0.25
C SER A 6 -21.52 -10.47 -0.41
N ASP A 7 -21.30 -9.76 -1.53
CA ASP A 7 -20.02 -9.12 -1.84
C ASP A 7 -19.96 -7.62 -1.45
N ALA A 8 -21.01 -7.08 -0.83
CA ALA A 8 -21.08 -5.67 -0.49
C ALA A 8 -19.94 -5.21 0.45
N PRO A 9 -19.60 -5.94 1.54
CA PRO A 9 -18.50 -5.56 2.41
C PRO A 9 -17.15 -5.49 1.67
N GLN A 10 -16.85 -6.50 0.85
CA GLN A 10 -15.60 -6.52 0.08
C GLN A 10 -15.51 -5.35 -0.90
N ARG A 11 -16.62 -4.98 -1.57
CA ARG A 11 -16.65 -3.81 -2.45
C ARG A 11 -16.45 -2.50 -1.68
N VAL A 12 -17.01 -2.39 -0.47
CA VAL A 12 -16.81 -1.20 0.40
C VAL A 12 -15.34 -1.07 0.77
N VAL A 13 -14.70 -2.14 1.23
CA VAL A 13 -13.28 -2.15 1.61
C VAL A 13 -12.39 -1.85 0.39
N ALA A 14 -12.70 -2.41 -0.78
CA ALA A 14 -11.95 -2.15 -2.01
C ALA A 14 -12.08 -0.68 -2.46
N ALA A 15 -13.30 -0.12 -2.41
CA ALA A 15 -13.53 1.29 -2.73
C ALA A 15 -12.82 2.22 -1.73
N ALA A 16 -12.79 1.87 -0.44
CA ALA A 16 -12.05 2.63 0.56
C ALA A 16 -10.53 2.61 0.28
N ALA A 17 -9.96 1.46 -0.10
CA ALA A 17 -8.55 1.37 -0.45
C ALA A 17 -8.19 2.25 -1.68
N GLU A 18 -9.07 2.31 -2.69
CA GLU A 18 -8.88 3.22 -3.82
C GLU A 18 -8.98 4.70 -3.41
N MET A 19 -9.92 5.04 -2.52
CA MET A 19 -10.07 6.40 -2.02
C MET A 19 -8.87 6.83 -1.18
N LEU A 20 -8.36 5.96 -0.28
CA LEU A 20 -7.12 6.19 0.45
C LEU A 20 -5.95 6.49 -0.50
N ALA A 21 -5.78 5.66 -1.52
CA ALA A 21 -4.69 5.82 -2.48
C ALA A 21 -4.76 7.13 -3.29
N THR A 22 -5.96 7.67 -3.48
CA THR A 22 -6.19 8.84 -4.35
C THR A 22 -6.32 10.13 -3.57
N TYR A 23 -7.11 10.12 -2.50
CA TYR A 23 -7.57 11.32 -1.78
C TYR A 23 -7.07 11.40 -0.33
N GLY A 24 -6.49 10.31 0.19
CA GLY A 24 -6.03 10.23 1.58
C GLY A 24 -7.14 9.80 2.56
N LEU A 25 -6.76 9.72 3.84
CA LEU A 25 -7.59 9.20 4.93
C LEU A 25 -8.76 10.13 5.24
N ASN A 26 -8.49 11.44 5.32
CA ASN A 26 -9.49 12.39 5.80
C ASN A 26 -10.60 12.64 4.76
N ALA A 27 -10.31 12.56 3.48
CA ALA A 27 -11.30 12.67 2.39
C ALA A 27 -12.19 11.43 2.23
N SER A 28 -11.85 10.31 2.88
CA SER A 28 -12.56 9.01 2.73
C SER A 28 -13.69 8.89 3.75
N SER A 29 -14.85 9.53 3.50
CA SER A 29 -16.04 9.33 4.34
C SER A 29 -16.75 8.02 4.02
N VAL A 30 -17.39 7.38 5.03
CA VAL A 30 -18.17 6.15 4.85
C VAL A 30 -19.26 6.32 3.79
N ARG A 31 -19.86 7.51 3.69
CA ARG A 31 -20.91 7.81 2.72
C ARG A 31 -20.37 7.80 1.29
N GLU A 32 -19.24 8.45 1.05
CA GLU A 32 -18.61 8.48 -0.27
C GLU A 32 -18.05 7.10 -0.65
N VAL A 33 -17.50 6.36 0.31
CA VAL A 33 -17.05 4.97 0.12
C VAL A 33 -18.24 4.09 -0.28
N ALA A 34 -19.36 4.13 0.45
CA ALA A 34 -20.55 3.34 0.14
C ALA A 34 -21.11 3.68 -1.25
N LYS A 35 -21.17 4.98 -1.61
CA LYS A 35 -21.58 5.44 -2.93
C LYS A 35 -20.67 4.87 -4.03
N ARG A 36 -19.36 4.95 -3.87
CA ARG A 36 -18.37 4.42 -4.83
C ARG A 36 -18.46 2.90 -4.95
N ALA A 37 -18.70 2.20 -3.84
CA ALA A 37 -18.90 0.75 -3.78
C ALA A 37 -20.24 0.29 -4.35
N GLN A 38 -21.15 1.22 -4.68
CA GLN A 38 -22.55 0.92 -5.02
C GLN A 38 -23.23 0.04 -3.95
N ALA A 39 -22.95 0.33 -2.67
CA ALA A 39 -23.48 -0.38 -1.51
C ALA A 39 -24.54 0.49 -0.81
N PRO A 40 -25.64 -0.10 -0.31
CA PRO A 40 -26.62 0.63 0.48
C PRO A 40 -25.98 1.17 1.76
N PHE A 41 -26.16 2.47 2.04
CA PHE A 41 -25.53 3.15 3.18
C PHE A 41 -25.89 2.51 4.54
N GLY A 42 -27.16 2.17 4.74
CA GLY A 42 -27.60 1.49 5.99
C GLY A 42 -26.97 0.11 6.18
N SER A 43 -26.79 -0.66 5.10
CA SER A 43 -26.11 -1.94 5.14
C SER A 43 -24.62 -1.81 5.49
N THR A 44 -23.97 -0.71 5.09
CA THR A 44 -22.57 -0.46 5.39
C THR A 44 -22.33 -0.34 6.90
N TYR A 45 -23.15 0.40 7.62
CA TYR A 45 -23.04 0.50 9.09
C TYR A 45 -23.34 -0.82 9.81
N HIS A 46 -24.20 -1.67 9.24
CA HIS A 46 -24.44 -2.99 9.81
C HIS A 46 -23.20 -3.89 9.71
N HIS A 47 -22.48 -3.84 8.60
CA HIS A 47 -21.25 -4.64 8.40
C HIS A 47 -20.02 -4.03 9.08
N PHE A 48 -19.98 -2.71 9.26
CA PHE A 48 -18.86 -1.99 9.84
C PHE A 48 -19.31 -1.17 11.06
N PRO A 49 -19.61 -1.84 12.21
CA PRO A 49 -20.08 -1.16 13.42
C PRO A 49 -19.04 -0.16 13.98
N GLY A 50 -17.74 -0.37 13.73
CA GLY A 50 -16.66 0.59 14.03
C GLY A 50 -16.58 1.78 13.07
N GLY A 51 -17.54 1.88 12.13
CA GLY A 51 -17.67 3.04 11.24
C GLY A 51 -16.47 3.26 10.31
N LYS A 52 -16.10 4.55 10.16
CA LYS A 52 -15.02 4.98 9.26
C LYS A 52 -13.69 4.30 9.59
N GLN A 53 -13.32 4.23 10.86
CA GLN A 53 -12.02 3.71 11.28
C GLN A 53 -11.86 2.23 10.94
N GLN A 54 -12.90 1.42 11.19
CA GLN A 54 -12.89 0.01 10.80
C GLN A 54 -12.74 -0.15 9.28
N VAL A 55 -13.54 0.59 8.49
CA VAL A 55 -13.47 0.52 7.02
C VAL A 55 -12.09 0.88 6.51
N LEU A 56 -11.46 1.92 7.07
CA LEU A 56 -10.14 2.37 6.65
C LEU A 56 -9.03 1.41 7.09
N ALA A 57 -9.12 0.82 8.27
CA ALA A 57 -8.19 -0.20 8.74
C ALA A 57 -8.25 -1.47 7.84
N GLU A 58 -9.46 -1.96 7.55
CA GLU A 58 -9.64 -3.10 6.64
C GLU A 58 -9.18 -2.78 5.21
N ALA A 59 -9.40 -1.56 4.73
CA ALA A 59 -8.92 -1.08 3.43
C ALA A 59 -7.38 -1.04 3.36
N THR A 60 -6.72 -0.56 4.42
CA THR A 60 -5.27 -0.54 4.55
C THR A 60 -4.70 -1.96 4.56
N THR A 61 -5.31 -2.87 5.32
CA THR A 61 -4.95 -4.28 5.37
C THR A 61 -5.12 -4.96 4.00
N LEU A 62 -6.24 -4.71 3.31
CA LEU A 62 -6.47 -5.24 1.95
C LEU A 62 -5.42 -4.76 0.96
N ALA A 63 -5.07 -3.47 1.01
CA ALA A 63 -4.03 -2.92 0.17
C ALA A 63 -2.67 -3.56 0.46
N GLY A 64 -2.34 -3.74 1.74
CA GLY A 64 -1.14 -4.44 2.19
C GLY A 64 -1.07 -5.86 1.66
N THR A 65 -2.14 -6.63 1.78
CA THR A 65 -2.22 -8.02 1.30
C THR A 65 -1.98 -8.13 -0.22
N LYS A 66 -2.44 -7.16 -1.01
CA LYS A 66 -2.16 -7.14 -2.46
C LYS A 66 -0.68 -6.94 -2.77
N VAL A 67 0.00 -6.09 -1.99
CA VAL A 67 1.44 -5.87 -2.11
C VAL A 67 2.21 -7.07 -1.56
N ASP A 68 1.75 -7.70 -0.46
CA ASP A 68 2.31 -8.96 0.06
C ASP A 68 2.36 -10.02 -1.04
N ALA A 69 1.25 -10.26 -1.73
CA ALA A 69 1.16 -11.24 -2.82
C ALA A 69 2.09 -10.89 -4.01
N LEU A 70 2.23 -9.60 -4.32
CA LEU A 70 3.15 -9.14 -5.36
C LEU A 70 4.61 -9.37 -4.95
N LEU A 71 4.99 -9.02 -3.71
CA LEU A 71 6.32 -9.29 -3.17
C LEU A 71 6.63 -10.79 -3.15
N ASP A 72 5.68 -11.61 -2.67
CA ASP A 72 5.83 -13.07 -2.63
C ASP A 72 6.07 -13.64 -4.05
N THR A 73 5.43 -13.07 -5.07
CA THR A 73 5.65 -13.47 -6.47
C THR A 73 7.01 -13.01 -7.00
N CYS A 74 7.36 -11.75 -6.76
CA CYS A 74 8.58 -11.14 -7.29
C CYS A 74 9.85 -11.72 -6.62
N LEU A 75 9.81 -11.96 -5.31
CA LEU A 75 10.98 -12.33 -4.52
C LEU A 75 11.28 -13.84 -4.47
N GLN A 76 10.70 -14.65 -5.35
CA GLN A 76 10.98 -16.09 -5.44
C GLN A 76 12.40 -16.40 -5.95
N GLY A 77 12.97 -15.52 -6.77
CA GLY A 77 14.30 -15.63 -7.36
C GLY A 77 15.36 -14.80 -6.63
N ALA A 78 16.37 -14.36 -7.38
CA ALA A 78 17.39 -13.45 -6.87
C ALA A 78 16.79 -12.10 -6.48
N ALA A 79 17.23 -11.55 -5.35
CA ALA A 79 16.67 -10.31 -4.79
C ALA A 79 16.74 -9.11 -5.77
N PRO A 80 17.82 -8.87 -6.55
CA PRO A 80 17.86 -7.78 -7.52
C PRO A 80 16.80 -7.89 -8.61
N ASP A 81 16.61 -9.10 -9.16
CA ASP A 81 15.62 -9.34 -10.21
C ASP A 81 14.20 -9.18 -9.66
N GLY A 82 13.94 -9.73 -8.48
CA GLY A 82 12.67 -9.60 -7.80
C GLY A 82 12.32 -8.14 -7.47
N LEU A 83 13.28 -7.38 -6.99
CA LEU A 83 13.11 -5.96 -6.74
C LEU A 83 12.80 -5.19 -8.04
N SER A 84 13.50 -5.51 -9.13
CA SER A 84 13.27 -4.90 -10.44
C SER A 84 11.84 -5.14 -10.94
N LEU A 85 11.30 -6.34 -10.79
CA LEU A 85 9.93 -6.67 -11.13
C LEU A 85 8.91 -5.90 -10.25
N PHE A 86 9.16 -5.82 -8.97
CA PHE A 86 8.31 -5.08 -8.03
C PHE A 86 8.27 -3.58 -8.37
N LEU A 87 9.43 -2.99 -8.64
CA LEU A 87 9.55 -1.58 -9.05
C LEU A 87 8.86 -1.32 -10.40
N ALA A 88 8.96 -2.25 -11.36
CA ALA A 88 8.26 -2.14 -12.64
C ALA A 88 6.73 -2.11 -12.45
N ALA A 89 6.18 -2.92 -11.55
CA ALA A 89 4.75 -2.91 -11.24
C ALA A 89 4.30 -1.57 -10.64
N TRP A 90 5.08 -0.96 -9.74
CA TRP A 90 4.81 0.37 -9.19
C TRP A 90 4.90 1.47 -10.26
N ARG A 91 5.92 1.41 -11.10
CA ARG A 91 6.09 2.32 -12.24
C ARG A 91 4.86 2.32 -13.13
N GLU A 92 4.41 1.14 -13.53
CA GLU A 92 3.22 0.95 -14.36
C GLU A 92 1.96 1.52 -13.69
N ARG A 93 1.78 1.30 -12.38
CA ARG A 93 0.67 1.85 -11.60
C ARG A 93 0.66 3.38 -11.62
N LEU A 94 1.81 4.02 -11.42
CA LEU A 94 1.94 5.49 -11.46
C LEU A 94 1.56 6.05 -12.82
N ILE A 95 2.10 5.48 -13.90
CA ILE A 95 1.82 5.92 -15.27
C ILE A 95 0.35 5.72 -15.62
N ARG A 96 -0.21 4.52 -15.41
CA ARG A 96 -1.61 4.22 -15.72
C ARG A 96 -2.61 5.09 -14.97
N SER A 97 -2.27 5.51 -13.77
CA SER A 97 -3.11 6.41 -12.98
C SER A 97 -2.90 7.89 -13.33
N ALA A 98 -2.05 8.22 -14.29
CA ALA A 98 -1.59 9.59 -14.56
C ALA A 98 -1.13 10.30 -13.25
N PHE A 99 -0.43 9.56 -12.38
CA PHE A 99 0.07 10.01 -11.07
C PHE A 99 -1.01 10.40 -10.04
N HIS A 100 -2.27 10.02 -10.27
CA HIS A 100 -3.35 10.29 -9.31
C HIS A 100 -3.36 9.32 -8.11
N VAL A 101 -2.85 8.11 -8.29
CA VAL A 101 -2.89 7.05 -7.27
C VAL A 101 -1.52 6.88 -6.61
N GLY A 102 -1.50 6.93 -5.28
CA GLY A 102 -0.31 6.65 -4.46
C GLY A 102 -0.44 5.34 -3.68
N CYS A 103 0.32 5.24 -2.59
CA CYS A 103 0.23 4.13 -1.65
C CYS A 103 -0.86 4.40 -0.61
N PRO A 104 -1.91 3.55 -0.51
CA PRO A 104 -2.94 3.72 0.51
C PRO A 104 -2.41 3.45 1.92
N VAL A 105 -1.38 2.60 2.05
CA VAL A 105 -0.75 2.29 3.34
C VAL A 105 0.02 3.50 3.85
N LEU A 106 0.78 4.17 2.98
CA LEU A 106 1.46 5.42 3.34
C LEU A 106 0.43 6.50 3.74
N ALA A 107 -0.66 6.66 2.99
CA ALA A 107 -1.70 7.62 3.33
C ALA A 107 -2.29 7.38 4.72
N ALA A 108 -2.55 6.11 5.07
CA ALA A 108 -3.03 5.73 6.40
C ALA A 108 -1.96 5.95 7.50
N ALA A 109 -0.68 5.86 7.16
CA ALA A 109 0.42 5.99 8.11
C ALA A 109 0.76 7.45 8.48
N VAL A 110 0.54 8.40 7.57
CA VAL A 110 1.02 9.79 7.73
C VAL A 110 -0.07 10.81 8.01
N GLU A 111 -1.33 10.46 7.84
CA GLU A 111 -2.45 11.35 8.11
C GLU A 111 -3.04 11.05 9.49
N GLU A 112 -3.10 12.07 10.35
CA GLU A 112 -3.83 11.99 11.62
C GLU A 112 -5.33 12.12 11.38
N PRO A 113 -6.18 11.34 12.09
CA PRO A 113 -7.62 11.56 12.08
C PRO A 113 -7.96 12.98 12.53
N ILE A 114 -8.91 13.65 11.85
CA ILE A 114 -9.34 15.02 12.21
C ILE A 114 -10.06 15.05 13.56
N ASP A 115 -10.77 13.96 13.89
CA ASP A 115 -11.49 13.79 15.16
C ASP A 115 -10.65 12.93 16.11
N ASP A 116 -10.91 12.98 17.43
CA ASP A 116 -10.29 12.09 18.44
C ASP A 116 -10.70 10.61 18.25
N ALA A 117 -10.70 10.15 16.99
CA ALA A 117 -11.09 8.83 16.61
C ALA A 117 -9.95 7.82 16.82
N PRO A 118 -10.26 6.54 17.06
CA PRO A 118 -9.25 5.48 17.15
C PRO A 118 -8.34 5.44 15.94
N ASP A 119 -7.07 5.18 16.17
CA ASP A 119 -6.01 5.19 15.17
C ASP A 119 -5.80 3.81 14.51
N ASP A 120 -6.90 3.16 14.17
CA ASP A 120 -6.90 1.79 13.67
C ASP A 120 -6.24 1.68 12.29
N ALA A 121 -6.41 2.67 11.43
CA ALA A 121 -5.81 2.69 10.10
C ALA A 121 -4.28 2.82 10.16
N ARG A 122 -3.73 3.66 11.04
CA ARG A 122 -2.28 3.80 11.24
C ARG A 122 -1.68 2.53 11.84
N ARG A 123 -2.38 1.90 12.80
CA ARG A 123 -1.96 0.60 13.35
C ARG A 123 -1.89 -0.47 12.27
N ALA A 124 -2.93 -0.57 11.42
CA ALA A 124 -2.93 -1.47 10.28
C ALA A 124 -1.78 -1.17 9.30
N ALA A 125 -1.47 0.11 9.05
CA ALA A 125 -0.34 0.50 8.21
C ALA A 125 1.01 0.06 8.80
N ALA A 126 1.22 0.22 10.10
CA ALA A 126 2.43 -0.23 10.78
C ALA A 126 2.62 -1.75 10.65
N GLU A 127 1.55 -2.54 10.84
CA GLU A 127 1.59 -3.99 10.65
C GLU A 127 1.89 -4.38 9.19
N VAL A 128 1.35 -3.63 8.22
CA VAL A 128 1.64 -3.86 6.80
C VAL A 128 3.11 -3.58 6.49
N PHE A 129 3.65 -2.45 6.91
CA PHE A 129 5.06 -2.13 6.71
C PHE A 129 5.98 -3.17 7.34
N ALA A 130 5.69 -3.62 8.56
CA ALA A 130 6.46 -4.67 9.21
C ALA A 130 6.47 -6.00 8.41
N ARG A 131 5.34 -6.36 7.79
CA ARG A 131 5.27 -7.54 6.92
C ARG A 131 6.10 -7.38 5.64
N TRP A 132 6.07 -6.20 5.02
CA TRP A 132 6.88 -5.93 3.82
C TRP A 132 8.37 -5.94 4.13
N GLU A 133 8.78 -5.33 5.26
CA GLU A 133 10.15 -5.39 5.74
C GLU A 133 10.60 -6.84 5.96
N ALA A 134 9.79 -7.66 6.62
CA ALA A 134 10.13 -9.06 6.87
C ALA A 134 10.38 -9.84 5.56
N ARG A 135 9.52 -9.66 4.54
CA ARG A 135 9.68 -10.33 3.23
C ARG A 135 10.95 -9.90 2.50
N LEU A 136 11.22 -8.60 2.49
CA LEU A 136 12.43 -8.07 1.86
C LEU A 136 13.68 -8.53 2.62
N THR A 137 13.66 -8.48 3.95
CA THR A 137 14.76 -8.95 4.81
C THR A 137 15.07 -10.42 4.52
N GLU A 138 14.07 -11.28 4.43
CA GLU A 138 14.25 -12.69 4.09
C GLU A 138 14.89 -12.88 2.72
N ALA A 139 14.39 -12.16 1.70
CA ALA A 139 14.93 -12.25 0.34
C ALA A 139 16.40 -11.77 0.27
N LEU A 140 16.73 -10.66 0.95
CA LEU A 140 18.07 -10.11 1.02
C LEU A 140 19.03 -11.01 1.80
N SER A 141 18.57 -11.67 2.87
CA SER A 141 19.34 -12.63 3.63
C SER A 141 19.64 -13.89 2.83
N ARG A 142 18.68 -14.39 2.02
CA ARG A 142 18.96 -15.48 1.07
C ARG A 142 20.03 -15.10 0.05
N GLY A 143 20.16 -13.81 -0.27
CA GLY A 143 21.23 -13.25 -1.12
C GLY A 143 22.59 -13.14 -0.44
N GLY A 144 22.73 -13.55 0.83
CA GLY A 144 24.01 -13.61 1.55
C GLY A 144 24.31 -12.42 2.47
N ARG A 145 23.38 -11.47 2.64
CA ARG A 145 23.53 -10.35 3.59
C ARG A 145 23.32 -10.83 5.03
N SER A 146 24.02 -10.19 5.98
CA SER A 146 23.72 -10.43 7.40
C SER A 146 22.29 -9.99 7.74
N PRO A 147 21.66 -10.56 8.78
CA PRO A 147 20.31 -10.18 9.19
C PRO A 147 20.16 -8.67 9.46
N GLU A 148 21.16 -8.04 10.06
CA GLU A 148 21.18 -6.62 10.37
C GLU A 148 21.24 -5.77 9.07
N GLN A 149 22.13 -6.12 8.15
CA GLN A 149 22.25 -5.46 6.84
C GLN A 149 20.96 -5.62 6.01
N ALA A 150 20.40 -6.82 5.99
CA ALA A 150 19.18 -7.13 5.26
C ALA A 150 17.99 -6.33 5.82
N ASN A 151 17.84 -6.22 7.12
CA ASN A 151 16.76 -5.46 7.76
C ASN A 151 16.89 -3.95 7.46
N GLY A 152 18.07 -3.36 7.69
CA GLY A 152 18.29 -1.93 7.37
C GLY A 152 18.06 -1.61 5.90
N MET A 153 18.47 -2.52 4.99
CA MET A 153 18.22 -2.36 3.55
C MET A 153 16.74 -2.50 3.21
N ALA A 154 16.00 -3.41 3.83
CA ALA A 154 14.56 -3.57 3.63
C ALA A 154 13.80 -2.27 4.01
N THR A 155 14.11 -1.70 5.18
CA THR A 155 13.56 -0.41 5.61
C THR A 155 13.87 0.70 4.60
N MET A 156 15.12 0.80 4.15
CA MET A 156 15.54 1.80 3.18
C MET A 156 14.83 1.63 1.83
N ILE A 157 14.65 0.41 1.34
CA ILE A 157 13.93 0.13 0.09
C ILE A 157 12.48 0.64 0.19
N ILE A 158 11.76 0.29 1.26
CA ILE A 158 10.37 0.72 1.44
C ILE A 158 10.29 2.26 1.53
N ALA A 159 11.09 2.87 2.39
CA ALA A 159 11.09 4.32 2.57
C ALA A 159 11.42 5.06 1.27
N SER A 160 12.37 4.56 0.49
CA SER A 160 12.75 5.15 -0.80
C SER A 160 11.65 5.03 -1.85
N ILE A 161 10.99 3.89 -1.94
CA ILE A 161 9.87 3.67 -2.86
C ILE A 161 8.70 4.60 -2.51
N GLU A 162 8.32 4.67 -1.24
CA GLU A 162 7.21 5.54 -0.79
C GLU A 162 7.53 7.02 -1.04
N GLY A 163 8.75 7.45 -0.76
CA GLY A 163 9.22 8.80 -1.09
C GLY A 163 9.21 9.09 -2.60
N ALA A 164 9.68 8.14 -3.42
CA ALA A 164 9.69 8.27 -4.88
C ALA A 164 8.27 8.34 -5.46
N VAL A 165 7.33 7.54 -4.93
CA VAL A 165 5.90 7.60 -5.27
C VAL A 165 5.33 8.98 -4.95
N ALA A 166 5.59 9.52 -3.75
CA ALA A 166 5.12 10.84 -3.34
C ALA A 166 5.69 11.95 -4.24
N MET A 167 6.99 11.92 -4.54
CA MET A 167 7.66 12.89 -5.41
C MET A 167 7.12 12.83 -6.84
N SER A 168 6.95 11.63 -7.41
CA SER A 168 6.42 11.47 -8.77
C SER A 168 4.97 11.92 -8.89
N ARG A 169 4.17 11.72 -7.85
CA ARG A 169 2.79 12.26 -7.80
C ARG A 169 2.79 13.79 -7.75
N ALA A 170 3.64 14.40 -6.95
CA ALA A 170 3.73 15.85 -6.80
C ALA A 170 4.17 16.53 -8.09
N THR A 171 5.14 15.96 -8.79
CA THR A 171 5.69 16.53 -10.03
C THR A 171 4.93 16.10 -11.29
N ARG A 172 4.03 15.12 -11.20
CA ARG A 172 3.37 14.48 -12.36
C ARG A 172 4.38 13.95 -13.37
N ASP A 173 5.50 13.45 -12.87
CA ASP A 173 6.61 12.94 -13.67
C ASP A 173 7.15 11.64 -13.07
N ILE A 174 7.51 10.69 -13.93
CA ILE A 174 8.07 9.40 -13.51
C ILE A 174 9.55 9.49 -13.15
N GLY A 175 10.25 10.53 -13.55
CA GLY A 175 11.68 10.70 -13.36
C GLY A 175 12.18 10.51 -11.91
N PRO A 176 11.52 11.05 -10.87
CA PRO A 176 11.90 10.78 -9.48
C PRO A 176 11.89 9.29 -9.15
N PHE A 177 10.83 8.58 -9.56
CA PHE A 177 10.70 7.14 -9.33
C PHE A 177 11.79 6.35 -10.07
N ASP A 178 12.03 6.64 -11.35
CA ASP A 178 13.00 5.92 -12.17
C ASP A 178 14.44 6.08 -11.62
N ARG A 179 14.81 7.29 -11.14
CA ARG A 179 16.11 7.51 -10.50
C ARG A 179 16.29 6.70 -9.22
N VAL A 180 15.29 6.67 -8.36
CA VAL A 180 15.33 5.89 -7.11
C VAL A 180 15.36 4.40 -7.42
N ALA A 181 14.54 3.93 -8.34
CA ALA A 181 14.49 2.53 -8.76
C ALA A 181 15.85 2.03 -9.26
N ALA A 182 16.54 2.81 -10.11
CA ALA A 182 17.87 2.46 -10.62
C ALA A 182 18.89 2.33 -9.48
N GLN A 183 18.88 3.26 -8.51
CA GLN A 183 19.80 3.20 -7.37
C GLN A 183 19.52 2.01 -6.45
N LEU A 184 18.26 1.70 -6.19
CA LEU A 184 17.88 0.57 -5.35
C LEU A 184 18.29 -0.78 -5.96
N VAL A 185 18.12 -0.95 -7.27
CA VAL A 185 18.53 -2.17 -7.98
C VAL A 185 20.05 -2.33 -7.93
N SER A 186 20.81 -1.25 -8.19
CA SER A 186 22.27 -1.29 -8.08
C SER A 186 22.73 -1.66 -6.68
N LEU A 187 22.17 -1.02 -5.65
CA LEU A 187 22.53 -1.26 -4.26
C LEU A 187 22.23 -2.70 -3.80
N VAL A 188 21.15 -3.30 -4.31
CA VAL A 188 20.80 -4.69 -3.98
C VAL A 188 21.66 -5.69 -4.75
N ALA A 189 22.17 -5.34 -5.94
CA ALA A 189 23.09 -6.15 -6.73
C ALA A 189 24.51 -6.15 -6.17
N ASP A 190 24.96 -5.06 -5.57
CA ASP A 190 26.29 -4.93 -4.96
C ASP A 190 26.33 -5.80 -3.67
N ARG A 191 27.31 -6.71 -3.59
CA ARG A 191 27.51 -7.65 -2.47
C ARG A 191 28.46 -7.11 -1.42
#